data_c5d39fd1042f1c3f5d4f7fea3e2d7f43
#
_entry.id   c5d39fd1042f1c3f5d4f7fea3e2d7f43
#
_cell.length_a   1.000
_cell.length_b   1.000
_cell.length_c   1.000
_cell.angle_alpha   90.00
_cell.angle_beta   90.00
_cell.angle_gamma   90.00
#
_symmetry.space_group_name_H-M   'P 1'
#
loop_
_entity.id
_entity.type
_entity.pdbx_description
1 polymer ?
#
loop_
_entity_poly.entity_id
_entity_poly.type
_entity_poly.pdbx_seq_one_letter_code
_entity_poly.pdbx_strand_id
1 'polypeptide(L)'
;MSYIITSDEYIDIDGVPLSTPAWQTLNLDELNNGVETRGQSLVIPRRPGAFVRARIIDQKIVNIPIIIYGNKAPDGTVYSDAREGLQYNLDLLKKALFNPYQPNDLTRLLTYHRTTTDLEAVCQTKPNLDIERLSPTTARGVITVEIPAGVLRDTTTTTINQWVDNDETFNIGVPGTADNYGVTFTIPGAANSLTITNNTTGASLVYNYPINTGLTIISPIFQATDGATNVSGKITTGGTPFWMPLKAGTNNLRVQRPGGASVAMTISFKAVYL
;
A
#
# COMPACT_ATOMS: atom_id res chain seq x y z
N MET A 1 9.27 -22.41 10.93
CA MET A 1 10.75 -22.27 11.00
C MET A 1 11.02 -21.02 11.81
N SER A 2 12.02 -21.02 12.68
CA SER A 2 12.43 -19.83 13.43
C SER A 2 13.48 -19.08 12.61
N TYR A 3 13.40 -17.74 12.59
CA TYR A 3 14.35 -16.86 11.92
C TYR A 3 15.03 -15.96 12.95
N ILE A 4 16.33 -15.71 12.79
CA ILE A 4 17.05 -14.66 13.52
C ILE A 4 17.19 -13.47 12.56
N ILE A 5 16.76 -12.30 12.98
CA ILE A 5 16.88 -11.07 12.21
C ILE A 5 18.23 -10.43 12.53
N THR A 6 18.97 -10.00 11.51
CA THR A 6 20.35 -9.49 11.63
C THR A 6 20.49 -8.01 11.29
N SER A 7 19.40 -7.31 10.97
CA SER A 7 19.38 -5.89 10.62
C SER A 7 18.19 -5.19 11.26
N ASP A 8 18.37 -3.94 11.69
CA ASP A 8 17.30 -3.10 12.24
C ASP A 8 16.31 -2.66 11.15
N GLU A 9 16.78 -2.53 9.91
CA GLU A 9 15.95 -2.32 8.73
C GLU A 9 16.05 -3.54 7.83
N TYR A 10 14.90 -4.12 7.51
CA TYR A 10 14.83 -5.30 6.68
C TYR A 10 13.47 -5.42 5.98
N ILE A 11 13.43 -6.31 4.98
CA ILE A 11 12.20 -6.69 4.29
C ILE A 11 11.83 -8.10 4.71
N ASP A 12 10.55 -8.36 4.87
CA ASP A 12 9.99 -9.71 4.80
C ASP A 12 9.01 -9.84 3.64
N ILE A 13 8.84 -11.07 3.15
CA ILE A 13 7.81 -11.44 2.18
C ILE A 13 7.04 -12.63 2.78
N ASP A 14 5.76 -12.41 3.10
CA ASP A 14 4.89 -13.36 3.81
C ASP A 14 5.51 -13.87 5.13
N GLY A 15 6.17 -12.98 5.88
CA GLY A 15 6.84 -13.32 7.14
C GLY A 15 8.17 -14.07 6.97
N VAL A 16 8.73 -14.13 5.76
CA VAL A 16 10.08 -14.65 5.50
C VAL A 16 11.05 -13.47 5.45
N PRO A 17 11.83 -13.21 6.52
CA PRO A 17 12.76 -12.10 6.56
C PRO A 17 13.90 -12.30 5.57
N LEU A 18 14.27 -11.24 4.85
CA LEU A 18 15.37 -11.25 3.88
C LEU A 18 16.71 -10.81 4.49
N SER A 19 16.80 -10.69 5.82
CA SER A 19 18.01 -10.39 6.58
C SER A 19 18.12 -11.36 7.75
N THR A 20 18.85 -12.46 7.54
CA THR A 20 19.10 -13.55 8.48
C THR A 20 20.58 -13.95 8.46
N PRO A 21 21.06 -14.83 9.36
CA PRO A 21 22.41 -15.38 9.27
C PRO A 21 22.71 -16.17 7.98
N ALA A 22 21.67 -16.67 7.28
CA ALA A 22 21.80 -17.44 6.05
C ALA A 22 21.82 -16.56 4.79
N TRP A 23 21.14 -15.43 4.82
CA TRP A 23 21.10 -14.49 3.70
C TRP A 23 20.85 -13.06 4.18
N GLN A 24 21.35 -12.09 3.43
CA GLN A 24 21.22 -10.66 3.77
C GLN A 24 20.96 -9.83 2.53
N THR A 25 20.06 -8.87 2.63
CA THR A 25 19.88 -7.84 1.60
C THR A 25 21.05 -6.87 1.61
N LEU A 26 21.51 -6.48 0.41
CA LEU A 26 22.65 -5.56 0.26
C LEU A 26 22.24 -4.10 0.22
N ASN A 27 21.06 -3.83 -0.36
CA ASN A 27 20.56 -2.48 -0.55
C ASN A 27 19.04 -2.49 -0.64
N LEU A 28 18.40 -1.54 0.04
CA LEU A 28 16.95 -1.33 0.05
C LEU A 28 16.54 -0.01 -0.61
N ASP A 29 17.49 0.71 -1.25
CA ASP A 29 17.24 2.04 -1.83
C ASP A 29 16.16 2.03 -2.91
N GLU A 30 16.01 0.93 -3.66
CA GLU A 30 14.97 0.83 -4.69
C GLU A 30 13.54 0.90 -4.12
N LEU A 31 13.34 0.52 -2.85
CA LEU A 31 12.04 0.70 -2.19
C LEU A 31 11.72 2.18 -1.94
N ASN A 32 12.76 3.00 -1.73
CA ASN A 32 12.64 4.42 -1.47
C ASN A 32 12.68 5.28 -2.74
N ASN A 33 13.00 4.66 -3.89
CA ASN A 33 13.01 5.36 -5.18
C ASN A 33 11.57 5.66 -5.62
N GLY A 34 11.40 6.82 -6.25
CA GLY A 34 10.12 7.25 -6.80
C GLY A 34 9.54 6.27 -7.81
N VAL A 35 8.23 6.32 -7.99
CA VAL A 35 7.49 5.43 -8.90
C VAL A 35 7.45 6.04 -10.29
N GLU A 36 7.55 5.19 -11.30
CA GLU A 36 7.27 5.62 -12.68
C GLU A 36 5.78 5.95 -12.84
N THR A 37 5.49 6.96 -13.65
CA THR A 37 4.12 7.34 -13.96
C THR A 37 3.79 7.03 -15.42
N ARG A 38 2.69 6.31 -15.65
CA ARG A 38 2.13 6.17 -16.99
C ARG A 38 1.43 7.46 -17.40
N GLY A 39 1.84 8.03 -18.51
CA GLY A 39 1.16 9.15 -19.12
C GLY A 39 1.83 9.49 -20.43
N GLN A 40 1.08 9.49 -21.54
CA GLN A 40 1.59 9.94 -22.83
C GLN A 40 1.24 11.41 -23.00
N SER A 41 2.25 12.21 -23.33
CA SER A 41 2.03 13.54 -23.89
C SER A 41 1.59 13.38 -25.35
N LEU A 42 0.39 13.80 -25.68
CA LEU A 42 -0.11 13.78 -27.06
C LEU A 42 0.35 15.05 -27.77
N VAL A 43 1.27 14.91 -28.71
CA VAL A 43 1.65 16.00 -29.61
C VAL A 43 0.65 16.01 -30.77
N ILE A 44 -0.13 17.07 -30.89
CA ILE A 44 -1.03 17.26 -32.05
C ILE A 44 -0.22 17.84 -33.19
N PRO A 45 -0.13 17.16 -34.38
CA PRO A 45 0.57 17.70 -35.53
C PRO A 45 0.02 19.08 -35.87
N ARG A 46 0.92 20.05 -36.17
CA ARG A 46 0.64 21.42 -36.54
C ARG A 46 0.04 22.33 -35.45
N ARG A 47 0.05 21.90 -34.14
CA ARG A 47 -0.21 22.80 -33.01
C ARG A 47 1.05 22.88 -32.13
N PRO A 48 1.49 24.09 -31.75
CA PRO A 48 2.56 24.22 -30.77
C PRO A 48 2.07 23.76 -29.41
N GLY A 49 2.89 22.93 -28.74
CA GLY A 49 2.60 22.38 -27.44
C GLY A 49 2.12 20.92 -27.45
N ALA A 50 2.07 20.32 -26.27
CA ALA A 50 1.59 18.96 -26.05
C ALA A 50 0.45 18.98 -25.03
N PHE A 51 -0.57 18.15 -25.23
CA PHE A 51 -1.56 17.88 -24.17
C PHE A 51 -0.97 16.86 -23.20
N VAL A 52 -0.79 17.27 -21.95
CA VAL A 52 -0.39 16.37 -20.86
C VAL A 52 -1.65 15.72 -20.32
N ARG A 53 -1.81 14.40 -20.51
CA ARG A 53 -2.86 13.63 -19.83
C ARG A 53 -2.49 13.44 -18.37
N ALA A 54 -3.50 13.27 -17.52
CA ALA A 54 -3.29 12.90 -16.11
C ALA A 54 -2.37 11.68 -16.03
N ARG A 55 -1.29 11.81 -15.27
CA ARG A 55 -0.35 10.71 -15.02
C ARG A 55 -0.93 9.82 -13.95
N ILE A 56 -0.93 8.52 -14.20
CA ILE A 56 -1.34 7.49 -13.24
C ILE A 56 -0.07 6.84 -12.73
N ILE A 57 -0.01 6.57 -11.43
CA ILE A 57 1.08 5.78 -10.84
C ILE A 57 1.08 4.40 -11.50
N ASP A 58 2.25 4.00 -12.01
CA ASP A 58 2.45 2.67 -12.59
C ASP A 58 2.80 1.66 -11.48
N GLN A 59 2.83 0.39 -11.84
CA GLN A 59 3.42 -0.65 -11.00
C GLN A 59 4.87 -0.30 -10.65
N LYS A 60 5.31 -0.64 -9.44
CA LYS A 60 6.69 -0.49 -9.02
C LYS A 60 7.39 -1.84 -9.10
N ILE A 61 8.50 -1.90 -9.83
CA ILE A 61 9.38 -3.07 -9.87
C ILE A 61 10.56 -2.76 -8.96
N VAL A 62 10.81 -3.64 -7.99
CA VAL A 62 11.89 -3.53 -7.02
C VAL A 62 12.82 -4.73 -7.19
N ASN A 63 14.10 -4.47 -7.40
CA ASN A 63 15.15 -5.49 -7.44
C ASN A 63 15.89 -5.47 -6.11
N ILE A 64 15.77 -6.55 -5.36
CA ILE A 64 16.36 -6.70 -4.02
C ILE A 64 17.61 -7.56 -4.17
N PRO A 65 18.82 -6.96 -4.19
CA PRO A 65 20.05 -7.72 -4.21
C PRO A 65 20.28 -8.40 -2.87
N ILE A 66 20.62 -9.69 -2.90
CA ILE A 66 20.79 -10.52 -1.72
C ILE A 66 22.10 -11.31 -1.79
N ILE A 67 22.81 -11.43 -0.67
CA ILE A 67 23.92 -12.39 -0.51
C ILE A 67 23.42 -13.57 0.32
N ILE A 68 23.82 -14.77 -0.08
CA ILE A 68 23.46 -16.03 0.57
C ILE A 68 24.73 -16.71 1.05
N TYR A 69 24.75 -17.10 2.32
CA TYR A 69 25.89 -17.73 2.98
C TYR A 69 25.58 -19.19 3.27
N GLY A 70 26.61 -20.05 3.19
CA GLY A 70 26.48 -21.47 3.49
C GLY A 70 26.94 -21.88 4.89
N ASN A 71 27.44 -20.95 5.71
CA ASN A 71 27.99 -21.28 7.03
C ASN A 71 26.94 -21.41 8.13
N LYS A 72 25.78 -20.78 7.97
CA LYS A 72 24.70 -20.78 8.95
C LYS A 72 23.34 -20.96 8.31
N ALA A 73 22.42 -21.58 9.02
CA ALA A 73 21.00 -21.61 8.73
C ALA A 73 20.31 -20.28 9.12
N PRO A 74 19.07 -20.01 8.67
CA PRO A 74 18.33 -18.79 9.03
C PRO A 74 18.06 -18.64 10.52
N ASP A 75 18.01 -19.73 11.27
CA ASP A 75 17.87 -19.79 12.74
C ASP A 75 19.21 -19.65 13.49
N GLY A 76 20.33 -19.44 12.77
CA GLY A 76 21.66 -19.30 13.33
C GLY A 76 22.41 -20.60 13.55
N THR A 77 21.81 -21.76 13.28
CA THR A 77 22.49 -23.07 13.37
C THR A 77 23.68 -23.11 12.42
N VAL A 78 24.85 -23.52 12.91
CA VAL A 78 26.08 -23.63 12.12
C VAL A 78 26.11 -24.96 11.37
N TYR A 79 26.35 -24.91 10.07
CA TYR A 79 26.53 -26.11 9.25
C TYR A 79 27.94 -26.68 9.41
N SER A 80 28.06 -28.00 9.40
CA SER A 80 29.34 -28.71 9.42
C SER A 80 30.09 -28.59 8.09
N ASP A 81 29.36 -28.52 6.96
CA ASP A 81 29.86 -28.23 5.64
C ASP A 81 29.16 -27.01 5.04
N ALA A 82 29.91 -25.94 4.86
CA ALA A 82 29.38 -24.69 4.32
C ALA A 82 29.01 -24.74 2.84
N ARG A 83 29.50 -25.71 2.06
CA ARG A 83 29.12 -25.92 0.66
C ARG A 83 27.72 -26.53 0.57
N GLU A 84 27.47 -27.56 1.36
CA GLU A 84 26.15 -28.19 1.50
C GLU A 84 25.15 -27.19 2.10
N GLY A 85 25.58 -26.44 3.12
CA GLY A 85 24.78 -25.39 3.73
C GLY A 85 24.37 -24.31 2.75
N LEU A 86 25.24 -23.90 1.80
CA LEU A 86 24.86 -22.95 0.75
C LEU A 86 23.75 -23.52 -0.13
N GLN A 87 23.86 -24.77 -0.57
CA GLN A 87 22.84 -25.40 -1.40
C GLN A 87 21.50 -25.49 -0.66
N TYR A 88 21.54 -25.90 0.61
CA TYR A 88 20.37 -25.99 1.46
C TYR A 88 19.68 -24.62 1.64
N ASN A 89 20.44 -23.56 1.91
CA ASN A 89 19.91 -22.21 2.07
C ASN A 89 19.29 -21.66 0.77
N LEU A 90 19.92 -21.95 -0.39
CA LEU A 90 19.38 -21.62 -1.69
C LEU A 90 18.03 -22.29 -1.96
N ASP A 91 17.94 -23.59 -1.68
CA ASP A 91 16.70 -24.35 -1.89
C ASP A 91 15.60 -23.91 -0.92
N LEU A 92 15.98 -23.59 0.33
CA LEU A 92 15.08 -23.06 1.33
C LEU A 92 14.51 -21.70 0.94
N LEU A 93 15.36 -20.77 0.49
CA LEU A 93 14.95 -19.45 0.03
C LEU A 93 14.04 -19.55 -1.20
N LYS A 94 14.40 -20.38 -2.17
CA LYS A 94 13.55 -20.64 -3.34
C LYS A 94 12.20 -21.22 -2.96
N LYS A 95 12.18 -22.21 -2.06
CA LYS A 95 10.94 -22.80 -1.57
C LYS A 95 10.06 -21.77 -0.85
N ALA A 96 10.65 -20.89 -0.05
CA ALA A 96 9.94 -19.87 0.70
C ALA A 96 9.34 -18.79 -0.21
N LEU A 97 10.09 -18.31 -1.22
CA LEU A 97 9.69 -17.19 -2.07
C LEU A 97 8.97 -17.61 -3.37
N PHE A 98 9.21 -18.83 -3.87
CA PHE A 98 8.76 -19.25 -5.20
C PHE A 98 8.04 -20.60 -5.17
N ASN A 99 7.24 -20.88 -4.13
CA ASN A 99 6.54 -22.15 -4.02
C ASN A 99 5.64 -22.39 -5.24
N PRO A 100 5.99 -23.32 -6.15
CA PRO A 100 5.24 -23.57 -7.39
C PRO A 100 3.91 -24.30 -7.16
N TYR A 101 3.64 -24.74 -5.94
CA TYR A 101 2.45 -25.52 -5.59
C TYR A 101 1.29 -24.70 -5.03
N GLN A 102 1.39 -23.37 -5.04
CA GLN A 102 0.28 -22.46 -4.73
C GLN A 102 -0.09 -21.63 -5.97
N PRO A 103 -0.69 -22.23 -7.00
CA PRO A 103 -0.96 -21.55 -8.28
C PRO A 103 -1.99 -20.44 -8.19
N ASN A 104 -2.76 -20.36 -7.11
CA ASN A 104 -3.85 -19.39 -6.95
C ASN A 104 -3.47 -18.18 -6.09
N ASP A 105 -2.29 -18.17 -5.51
CA ASP A 105 -1.87 -17.06 -4.63
C ASP A 105 -0.62 -16.39 -5.20
N LEU A 106 -0.84 -15.67 -6.31
CA LEU A 106 0.19 -14.86 -6.95
C LEU A 106 0.49 -13.57 -6.16
N THR A 107 -0.35 -13.25 -5.17
CA THR A 107 -0.20 -12.04 -4.36
C THR A 107 0.42 -12.38 -3.02
N ARG A 108 1.49 -11.69 -2.68
CA ARG A 108 2.23 -11.80 -1.42
C ARG A 108 2.19 -10.47 -0.67
N LEU A 109 2.39 -10.53 0.61
CA LEU A 109 2.58 -9.33 1.43
C LEU A 109 4.08 -9.08 1.59
N LEU A 110 4.54 -7.94 1.08
CA LEU A 110 5.85 -7.40 1.38
C LEU A 110 5.70 -6.44 2.56
N THR A 111 6.51 -6.64 3.60
CA THR A 111 6.63 -5.70 4.72
C THR A 111 8.05 -5.17 4.76
N TYR A 112 8.17 -3.85 4.73
CA TYR A 112 9.44 -3.15 4.91
C TYR A 112 9.50 -2.59 6.34
N HIS A 113 10.29 -3.24 7.17
CA HIS A 113 10.55 -2.83 8.55
C HIS A 113 11.56 -1.71 8.57
N ARG A 114 11.16 -0.57 9.11
CA ARG A 114 12.00 0.62 9.31
C ARG A 114 12.06 0.98 10.77
N THR A 115 13.04 1.79 11.15
CA THR A 115 13.21 2.28 12.53
C THR A 115 12.02 3.13 13.03
N THR A 116 11.26 3.75 12.14
CA THR A 116 10.15 4.66 12.50
C THR A 116 8.78 4.04 12.33
N THR A 117 8.52 3.42 11.19
CA THR A 117 7.21 2.83 10.84
C THR A 117 7.40 1.72 9.82
N ASP A 118 6.68 0.63 10.00
CA ASP A 118 6.66 -0.45 9.03
C ASP A 118 5.74 -0.09 7.87
N LEU A 119 6.19 -0.38 6.65
CA LEU A 119 5.42 -0.22 5.44
C LEU A 119 5.08 -1.57 4.83
N GLU A 120 3.90 -1.68 4.25
CA GLU A 120 3.44 -2.89 3.59
C GLU A 120 2.99 -2.63 2.15
N ALA A 121 3.10 -3.63 1.30
CA ALA A 121 2.52 -3.64 -0.03
C ALA A 121 2.12 -5.05 -0.44
N VAL A 122 1.01 -5.15 -1.15
CA VAL A 122 0.69 -6.37 -1.89
C VAL A 122 1.62 -6.43 -3.08
N CYS A 123 2.32 -7.54 -3.25
CA CYS A 123 3.32 -7.72 -4.28
C CYS A 123 3.24 -9.08 -4.97
N GLN A 124 3.97 -9.22 -6.07
CA GLN A 124 4.22 -10.48 -6.76
C GLN A 124 5.72 -10.68 -6.87
N THR A 125 6.21 -11.86 -6.53
CA THR A 125 7.62 -12.21 -6.74
C THR A 125 7.78 -12.85 -8.11
N LYS A 126 8.74 -12.37 -8.91
CA LYS A 126 9.08 -13.05 -10.16
C LYS A 126 9.74 -14.40 -9.86
N PRO A 127 9.39 -15.48 -10.57
CA PRO A 127 9.80 -16.84 -10.22
C PRO A 127 11.31 -17.14 -10.46
N ASN A 128 12.09 -16.17 -10.92
CA ASN A 128 13.52 -16.32 -11.15
C ASN A 128 14.33 -15.58 -10.09
N LEU A 129 15.12 -16.36 -9.36
CA LEU A 129 16.24 -15.86 -8.56
C LEU A 129 17.50 -16.04 -9.43
N ASP A 130 17.98 -14.94 -10.02
CA ASP A 130 19.26 -14.96 -10.73
C ASP A 130 20.39 -15.11 -9.72
N ILE A 131 21.07 -16.27 -9.77
CA ILE A 131 22.10 -16.62 -8.78
C ILE A 131 23.45 -16.67 -9.45
N GLU A 132 24.40 -15.93 -8.91
CA GLU A 132 25.82 -15.98 -9.19
C GLU A 132 26.56 -16.56 -7.99
N ARG A 133 27.34 -17.62 -8.19
CA ARG A 133 28.22 -18.16 -7.15
C ARG A 133 29.50 -17.33 -7.09
N LEU A 134 29.72 -16.66 -5.97
CA LEU A 134 30.94 -15.88 -5.72
C LEU A 134 32.06 -16.74 -5.17
N SER A 135 31.70 -17.78 -4.41
CA SER A 135 32.66 -18.75 -3.85
C SER A 135 31.97 -20.11 -3.64
N PRO A 136 32.68 -21.17 -3.22
CA PRO A 136 32.05 -22.43 -2.86
C PRO A 136 31.00 -22.34 -1.74
N THR A 137 31.09 -21.29 -0.91
CA THR A 137 30.26 -21.12 0.32
C THR A 137 29.40 -19.86 0.30
N THR A 138 29.43 -19.09 -0.80
CA THR A 138 28.70 -17.81 -0.89
C THR A 138 28.15 -17.62 -2.30
N ALA A 139 26.91 -17.16 -2.38
CA ALA A 139 26.28 -16.79 -3.63
C ALA A 139 25.64 -15.39 -3.51
N ARG A 140 25.47 -14.74 -4.65
CA ARG A 140 24.71 -13.49 -4.79
C ARG A 140 23.48 -13.76 -5.64
N GLY A 141 22.39 -13.09 -5.34
CA GLY A 141 21.17 -13.17 -6.13
C GLY A 141 20.43 -11.85 -6.18
N VAL A 142 19.40 -11.78 -7.03
CA VAL A 142 18.46 -10.66 -7.08
C VAL A 142 17.05 -11.21 -7.03
N ILE A 143 16.28 -10.75 -6.04
CA ILE A 143 14.84 -11.03 -5.92
C ILE A 143 14.11 -9.87 -6.57
N THR A 144 13.37 -10.14 -7.65
CA THR A 144 12.55 -9.12 -8.30
C THR A 144 11.12 -9.21 -7.78
N VAL A 145 10.64 -8.09 -7.25
CA VAL A 145 9.29 -7.94 -6.70
C VAL A 145 8.55 -6.88 -7.50
N GLU A 146 7.34 -7.19 -7.90
CA GLU A 146 6.42 -6.26 -8.56
C GLU A 146 5.32 -5.85 -7.58
N ILE A 147 5.16 -4.55 -7.37
CA ILE A 147 4.10 -3.94 -6.54
C ILE A 147 3.08 -3.32 -7.48
N PRO A 148 1.94 -3.98 -7.75
CA PRO A 148 0.97 -3.51 -8.75
C PRO A 148 0.36 -2.15 -8.42
N ALA A 149 0.21 -1.83 -7.12
CA ALA A 149 -0.31 -0.54 -6.67
C ALA A 149 0.71 0.60 -6.84
N GLY A 150 2.00 0.28 -7.07
CA GLY A 150 3.09 1.25 -7.20
C GLY A 150 3.44 2.00 -5.90
N VAL A 151 2.80 1.70 -4.79
CA VAL A 151 2.94 2.42 -3.52
C VAL A 151 3.07 1.47 -2.35
N LEU A 152 3.75 1.93 -1.31
CA LEU A 152 3.79 1.31 0.01
C LEU A 152 2.76 1.99 0.93
N ARG A 153 2.22 1.27 1.88
CA ARG A 153 1.26 1.79 2.86
C ARG A 153 1.78 1.54 4.27
N ASP A 154 1.43 2.42 5.18
CA ASP A 154 1.64 2.18 6.61
C ASP A 154 0.93 0.88 7.03
N THR A 155 1.56 0.08 7.88
CA THR A 155 0.88 -1.10 8.49
C THR A 155 -0.21 -0.65 9.45
N THR A 156 -0.06 0.53 10.06
CA THR A 156 -0.99 1.10 11.03
C THR A 156 -2.07 1.93 10.34
N THR A 157 -3.33 1.74 10.76
CA THR A 157 -4.45 2.56 10.32
C THR A 157 -4.50 3.84 11.15
N THR A 158 -4.44 4.98 10.49
CA THR A 158 -4.72 6.29 11.10
C THR A 158 -6.23 6.48 11.19
N THR A 159 -6.72 6.85 12.37
CA THR A 159 -8.13 7.14 12.62
C THR A 159 -8.27 8.55 13.15
N ILE A 160 -9.11 9.36 12.50
CA ILE A 160 -9.43 10.73 12.89
C ILE A 160 -10.92 10.76 13.25
N ASN A 161 -11.24 11.25 14.45
CA ASN A 161 -12.60 11.47 14.87
C ASN A 161 -12.89 12.98 14.85
N GLN A 162 -13.91 13.36 14.08
CA GLN A 162 -14.32 14.75 13.93
C GLN A 162 -15.82 14.90 14.24
N TRP A 163 -16.16 15.81 15.12
CA TRP A 163 -17.55 16.18 15.33
C TRP A 163 -18.08 16.93 14.11
N VAL A 164 -19.20 16.48 13.60
CA VAL A 164 -19.86 17.08 12.45
C VAL A 164 -21.33 17.36 12.79
N ASP A 165 -21.76 18.55 12.44
CA ASP A 165 -23.15 19.03 12.57
C ASP A 165 -23.78 19.09 11.15
N ASN A 166 -24.80 19.92 10.97
CA ASN A 166 -25.53 20.09 9.70
C ASN A 166 -24.60 20.54 8.54
N ASP A 167 -23.61 21.41 8.82
CA ASP A 167 -22.64 21.91 7.86
C ASP A 167 -21.36 22.27 8.62
N GLU A 168 -20.33 21.45 8.49
CA GLU A 168 -19.08 21.61 9.20
C GLU A 168 -17.91 21.60 8.23
N THR A 169 -16.91 22.46 8.49
CA THR A 169 -15.66 22.51 7.71
C THR A 169 -14.47 22.41 8.64
N PHE A 170 -13.56 21.47 8.35
CA PHE A 170 -12.39 21.22 9.18
C PHE A 170 -11.19 20.77 8.35
N ASN A 171 -10.01 20.84 8.95
CA ASN A 171 -8.76 20.38 8.33
C ASN A 171 -8.35 19.04 8.92
N ILE A 172 -7.85 18.15 8.07
CA ILE A 172 -7.20 16.90 8.46
C ILE A 172 -5.81 16.83 7.87
N GLY A 173 -4.84 16.30 8.64
CA GLY A 173 -3.50 15.97 8.18
C GLY A 173 -3.45 14.52 7.69
N VAL A 174 -2.97 14.31 6.47
CA VAL A 174 -2.78 12.99 5.89
C VAL A 174 -1.27 12.76 5.74
N PRO A 175 -0.67 11.89 6.57
CA PRO A 175 0.75 11.56 6.45
C PRO A 175 1.01 10.76 5.17
N GLY A 176 2.29 10.71 4.79
CA GLY A 176 2.73 10.03 3.56
C GLY A 176 3.21 11.00 2.50
N THR A 177 3.59 10.47 1.35
CA THR A 177 4.13 11.22 0.21
C THR A 177 3.26 11.13 -1.05
N ALA A 178 2.22 10.29 -1.02
CA ALA A 178 1.31 10.08 -2.14
C ALA A 178 -0.15 10.30 -1.73
N ASP A 179 -0.98 10.56 -2.73
CA ASP A 179 -2.43 10.69 -2.55
C ASP A 179 -3.04 9.36 -2.10
N ASN A 180 -3.96 9.44 -1.16
CA ASN A 180 -4.59 8.30 -0.53
C ASN A 180 -5.99 8.05 -1.10
N TYR A 181 -6.15 6.95 -1.82
CA TYR A 181 -7.44 6.48 -2.35
C TYR A 181 -8.10 5.43 -1.45
N GLY A 182 -7.43 5.04 -0.36
CA GLY A 182 -7.84 3.98 0.56
C GLY A 182 -8.57 4.50 1.80
N VAL A 183 -9.52 5.44 1.65
CA VAL A 183 -10.18 6.11 2.77
C VAL A 183 -11.52 5.46 3.10
N THR A 184 -11.81 5.31 4.39
CA THR A 184 -13.12 4.91 4.90
C THR A 184 -13.70 6.04 5.74
N PHE A 185 -14.94 6.42 5.43
CA PHE A 185 -15.73 7.38 6.21
C PHE A 185 -16.85 6.65 6.92
N THR A 186 -16.98 6.84 8.22
CA THR A 186 -18.09 6.31 9.01
C THR A 186 -18.80 7.45 9.72
N ILE A 187 -20.05 7.68 9.36
CA ILE A 187 -20.90 8.74 9.91
C ILE A 187 -22.11 8.09 10.56
N PRO A 188 -22.18 8.01 11.89
CA PRO A 188 -23.31 7.42 12.60
C PRO A 188 -24.55 8.33 12.57
N GLY A 189 -25.70 7.73 12.85
CA GLY A 189 -26.94 8.41 13.05
C GLY A 189 -27.70 8.81 11.78
N ALA A 190 -28.97 9.13 11.93
CA ALA A 190 -29.85 9.49 10.84
C ALA A 190 -29.60 10.92 10.33
N ALA A 191 -29.86 11.12 9.03
CA ALA A 191 -29.86 12.43 8.37
C ALA A 191 -30.68 12.37 7.08
N ASN A 192 -31.03 13.52 6.50
CA ASN A 192 -31.78 13.56 5.25
C ASN A 192 -30.92 13.23 4.03
N SER A 193 -29.65 13.59 4.09
CA SER A 193 -28.64 13.33 3.05
C SER A 193 -27.23 13.51 3.61
N LEU A 194 -26.21 13.20 2.82
CA LEU A 194 -24.82 13.48 3.13
C LEU A 194 -24.10 14.00 1.89
N THR A 195 -23.34 15.07 2.06
CA THR A 195 -22.35 15.53 1.09
C THR A 195 -21.02 15.73 1.80
N ILE A 196 -19.97 15.07 1.31
CA ILE A 196 -18.59 15.31 1.74
C ILE A 196 -17.87 15.98 0.57
N THR A 197 -17.27 17.13 0.80
CA THR A 197 -16.46 17.84 -0.20
C THR A 197 -15.04 18.03 0.32
N ASN A 198 -14.06 17.63 -0.44
CA ASN A 198 -12.67 17.97 -0.18
C ASN A 198 -12.32 19.24 -0.96
N ASN A 199 -12.34 20.39 -0.26
CA ASN A 199 -12.05 21.69 -0.87
C ASN A 199 -10.62 21.80 -1.38
N THR A 200 -9.70 20.96 -0.89
CA THR A 200 -8.30 20.93 -1.35
C THR A 200 -8.16 20.30 -2.73
N THR A 201 -8.95 19.27 -3.02
CA THR A 201 -8.88 18.53 -4.29
C THR A 201 -10.05 18.84 -5.24
N GLY A 202 -11.13 19.44 -4.74
CA GLY A 202 -12.38 19.63 -5.46
C GLY A 202 -13.24 18.36 -5.59
N ALA A 203 -12.81 17.26 -4.96
CA ALA A 203 -13.55 16.00 -4.98
C ALA A 203 -14.77 16.07 -4.07
N SER A 204 -15.88 15.45 -4.47
CA SER A 204 -17.08 15.32 -3.64
C SER A 204 -17.71 13.94 -3.71
N LEU A 205 -18.31 13.53 -2.59
CA LEU A 205 -19.19 12.37 -2.45
C LEU A 205 -20.56 12.85 -2.03
N VAL A 206 -21.59 12.45 -2.74
CA VAL A 206 -22.96 12.85 -2.47
C VAL A 206 -23.85 11.60 -2.33
N TYR A 207 -24.53 11.51 -1.20
CA TYR A 207 -25.61 10.56 -0.94
C TYR A 207 -26.91 11.34 -0.69
N ASN A 208 -27.75 11.42 -1.70
CA ASN A 208 -28.93 12.30 -1.71
C ASN A 208 -30.22 11.56 -1.31
N TYR A 209 -30.13 10.72 -0.28
CA TYR A 209 -31.22 9.92 0.25
C TYR A 209 -31.19 9.95 1.77
N PRO A 210 -32.33 9.68 2.45
CA PRO A 210 -32.35 9.54 3.89
C PRO A 210 -31.38 8.45 4.39
N ILE A 211 -30.63 8.80 5.42
CA ILE A 211 -29.77 7.90 6.19
C ILE A 211 -30.58 7.49 7.43
N ASN A 212 -30.72 6.18 7.66
CA ASN A 212 -31.54 5.69 8.75
C ASN A 212 -30.74 5.38 10.02
N THR A 213 -29.59 4.72 9.89
CA THR A 213 -28.80 4.26 11.03
C THR A 213 -27.38 4.83 11.05
N GLY A 214 -26.84 5.17 9.90
CA GLY A 214 -25.51 5.70 9.70
C GLY A 214 -24.89 5.18 8.43
N LEU A 215 -24.07 6.01 7.79
CA LEU A 215 -23.46 5.73 6.51
C LEU A 215 -21.97 5.38 6.68
N THR A 216 -21.57 4.23 6.15
CA THR A 216 -20.17 3.85 6.02
C THR A 216 -19.82 3.81 4.53
N ILE A 217 -18.76 4.53 4.13
CA ILE A 217 -18.27 4.65 2.76
C ILE A 217 -16.84 4.12 2.72
N ILE A 218 -16.59 3.07 1.95
CA ILE A 218 -15.29 2.40 1.80
C ILE A 218 -14.79 2.67 0.39
N SER A 219 -13.98 3.72 0.24
CA SER A 219 -13.51 4.19 -1.07
C SER A 219 -12.72 3.16 -1.87
N PRO A 220 -11.82 2.36 -1.29
CA PRO A 220 -10.98 1.42 -2.06
C PRO A 220 -11.77 0.36 -2.84
N ILE A 221 -12.97 0.01 -2.37
CA ILE A 221 -13.81 -1.03 -2.99
C ILE A 221 -15.12 -0.47 -3.54
N PHE A 222 -15.27 0.86 -3.56
CA PHE A 222 -16.47 1.56 -4.03
C PHE A 222 -17.76 1.05 -3.35
N GLN A 223 -17.69 0.83 -2.04
CA GLN A 223 -18.80 0.32 -1.25
C GLN A 223 -19.33 1.37 -0.30
N ALA A 224 -20.67 1.45 -0.19
CA ALA A 224 -21.33 2.25 0.84
C ALA A 224 -22.49 1.46 1.44
N THR A 225 -22.66 1.58 2.76
CA THR A 225 -23.75 0.93 3.50
C THR A 225 -24.43 1.91 4.45
N ASP A 226 -25.77 1.84 4.53
CA ASP A 226 -26.59 2.44 5.60
C ASP A 226 -26.99 1.32 6.56
N GLY A 227 -26.30 1.23 7.68
CA GLY A 227 -26.33 0.05 8.53
C GLY A 227 -25.91 -1.20 7.76
N ALA A 228 -26.78 -2.20 7.69
CA ALA A 228 -26.57 -3.44 6.95
C ALA A 228 -26.94 -3.36 5.45
N THR A 229 -27.57 -2.26 5.01
CA THR A 229 -28.08 -2.12 3.65
C THR A 229 -27.01 -1.56 2.72
N ASN A 230 -26.70 -2.25 1.62
CA ASN A 230 -25.80 -1.74 0.59
C ASN A 230 -26.49 -0.62 -0.21
N VAL A 231 -25.87 0.56 -0.22
CA VAL A 231 -26.34 1.76 -0.90
C VAL A 231 -25.31 2.33 -1.89
N SER A 232 -24.31 1.54 -2.27
CA SER A 232 -23.20 1.96 -3.15
C SER A 232 -23.70 2.61 -4.45
N GLY A 233 -24.73 2.03 -5.09
CA GLY A 233 -25.32 2.57 -6.32
C GLY A 233 -26.01 3.92 -6.19
N LYS A 234 -26.18 4.44 -4.95
CA LYS A 234 -26.78 5.74 -4.66
C LYS A 234 -25.75 6.83 -4.40
N ILE A 235 -24.45 6.48 -4.35
CA ILE A 235 -23.36 7.44 -4.21
C ILE A 235 -23.09 8.06 -5.58
N THR A 236 -23.02 9.39 -5.61
CA THR A 236 -22.55 10.17 -6.77
C THR A 236 -21.27 10.88 -6.41
N THR A 237 -20.36 11.00 -7.37
CA THR A 237 -19.04 11.64 -7.20
C THR A 237 -18.94 12.87 -8.09
N GLY A 238 -18.23 13.89 -7.61
CA GLY A 238 -17.88 15.07 -8.38
C GLY A 238 -16.39 15.38 -8.30
N GLY A 239 -15.84 15.97 -9.35
CA GLY A 239 -14.45 16.41 -9.40
C GLY A 239 -13.43 15.31 -9.73
N THR A 240 -13.73 14.05 -9.44
CA THR A 240 -12.83 12.91 -9.72
C THR A 240 -13.65 11.62 -9.91
N PRO A 241 -13.15 10.66 -10.72
CA PRO A 241 -13.81 9.35 -10.86
C PRO A 241 -13.64 8.45 -9.61
N PHE A 242 -12.82 8.86 -8.66
CA PHE A 242 -12.54 8.12 -7.43
C PHE A 242 -13.40 8.63 -6.27
N TRP A 243 -13.71 7.73 -5.34
CA TRP A 243 -14.47 8.08 -4.15
C TRP A 243 -13.58 8.79 -3.13
N MET A 244 -13.54 10.13 -3.20
CA MET A 244 -12.91 11.03 -2.24
C MET A 244 -11.42 10.70 -1.95
N PRO A 245 -10.51 10.93 -2.89
CA PRO A 245 -9.08 10.86 -2.58
C PRO A 245 -8.69 11.96 -1.58
N LEU A 246 -7.82 11.61 -0.65
CA LEU A 246 -7.16 12.56 0.23
C LEU A 246 -5.73 12.81 -0.27
N LYS A 247 -5.39 14.08 -0.44
CA LYS A 247 -4.03 14.49 -0.83
C LYS A 247 -3.07 14.30 0.34
N ALA A 248 -1.82 13.94 0.09
CA ALA A 248 -0.78 13.98 1.10
C ALA A 248 -0.63 15.41 1.66
N GLY A 249 -0.54 15.54 2.98
CA GLY A 249 -0.54 16.82 3.69
C GLY A 249 -1.93 17.25 4.18
N THR A 250 -2.20 18.55 4.19
CA THR A 250 -3.45 19.08 4.76
C THR A 250 -4.58 19.03 3.73
N ASN A 251 -5.72 18.46 4.14
CA ASN A 251 -6.98 18.49 3.40
C ASN A 251 -8.02 19.29 4.17
N ASN A 252 -8.73 20.17 3.49
CA ASN A 252 -9.87 20.90 4.00
C ASN A 252 -11.15 20.20 3.58
N LEU A 253 -11.85 19.58 4.52
CA LEU A 253 -13.08 18.84 4.28
C LEU A 253 -14.29 19.64 4.74
N ARG A 254 -15.34 19.66 3.94
CA ARG A 254 -16.66 20.15 4.29
C ARG A 254 -17.64 18.98 4.29
N VAL A 255 -18.36 18.81 5.38
CA VAL A 255 -19.37 17.76 5.56
C VAL A 255 -20.72 18.43 5.78
N GLN A 256 -21.68 18.12 4.91
CA GLN A 256 -23.05 18.62 4.99
C GLN A 256 -23.99 17.43 5.21
N ARG A 257 -24.73 17.47 6.32
CA ARG A 257 -25.70 16.42 6.68
C ARG A 257 -26.97 17.02 7.26
N PRO A 258 -27.81 17.64 6.43
CA PRO A 258 -28.98 18.32 6.86
C PRO A 258 -29.98 17.41 7.58
N GLY A 259 -30.59 17.93 8.67
CA GLY A 259 -31.53 17.19 9.47
C GLY A 259 -30.94 16.12 10.40
N GLY A 260 -29.60 16.03 10.46
CA GLY A 260 -28.92 15.14 11.40
C GLY A 260 -28.58 15.81 12.72
N ALA A 261 -28.53 15.05 13.82
CA ALA A 261 -27.95 15.50 15.08
C ALA A 261 -26.39 15.56 14.94
N SER A 262 -25.75 16.37 15.80
CA SER A 262 -24.30 16.39 15.90
C SER A 262 -23.74 15.01 16.26
N VAL A 263 -22.77 14.50 15.51
CA VAL A 263 -22.18 13.15 15.69
C VAL A 263 -20.67 13.16 15.47
N ALA A 264 -20.00 12.18 16.05
CA ALA A 264 -18.60 11.93 15.75
C ALA A 264 -18.47 11.13 14.44
N MET A 265 -18.00 11.77 13.38
CA MET A 265 -17.58 11.13 12.15
C MET A 265 -16.19 10.55 12.32
N THR A 266 -15.98 9.34 11.84
CA THR A 266 -14.68 8.68 11.83
C THR A 266 -14.14 8.62 10.40
N ILE A 267 -12.88 9.03 10.21
CA ILE A 267 -12.14 8.94 8.95
C ILE A 267 -10.94 8.01 9.20
N SER A 268 -10.87 6.91 8.48
CA SER A 268 -9.82 5.91 8.65
C SER A 268 -9.07 5.67 7.34
N PHE A 269 -7.76 5.64 7.41
CA PHE A 269 -6.90 5.36 6.26
C PHE A 269 -5.51 4.87 6.72
N LYS A 270 -4.78 4.23 5.82
CA LYS A 270 -3.35 3.96 5.99
C LYS A 270 -2.57 4.98 5.19
N ALA A 271 -1.53 5.59 5.77
CA ALA A 271 -0.66 6.52 5.04
C ALA A 271 -0.04 5.85 3.81
N VAL A 272 0.15 6.60 2.72
CA VAL A 272 0.66 6.09 1.44
C VAL A 272 1.97 6.77 1.09
N TYR A 273 2.94 5.96 0.68
CA TYR A 273 4.30 6.39 0.34
C TYR A 273 4.68 5.93 -1.08
N LEU A 274 5.37 6.82 -1.82
CA LEU A 274 5.93 6.55 -3.15
C LEU A 274 7.27 5.86 -3.06
#